data_fe7b47eabce07976b32e85481c6bea7b
#
_entry.id   fe7b47eabce07976b32e85481c6bea7b
#
_cell.length_a   1.000
_cell.length_b   1.000
_cell.length_c   1.000
_cell.angle_alpha   90.00
_cell.angle_beta   90.00
_cell.angle_gamma   90.00
#
_symmetry.space_group_name_H-M   'P 1'
#
loop_
_entity.id
_entity.type
_entity.pdbx_description
1 polymer ?
#
loop_
_entity_poly.entity_id
_entity_poly.type
_entity_poly.pdbx_seq_one_letter_code
_entity_poly.pdbx_strand_id
1 'polypeptide(L)'
;MAYLGIPQNTIAVLQKYHFNFQKKFGQNFLIDTTVLDRIISSAENTKEDCVLEIGPGIGTMTQYLAERAGSVVAVEIDKALLPILEETLQDYDNVTVINDDILKVDINRLVEEKNGGRPIKVVANLPYYITTPIIMGLFESRVPLKSITIMVQKEVADRMQVGPGTKDY
;
A
#
# COMPACT_ATOMS: atom_id res chain seq x y z
N MET A 1 0.75 -0.92 20.67
CA MET A 1 0.80 0.26 19.77
C MET A 1 -0.59 0.77 19.46
N ALA A 2 -0.77 2.08 19.43
CA ALA A 2 -2.06 2.67 19.13
C ALA A 2 -2.52 2.40 17.69
N TYR A 3 -3.82 2.24 17.52
CA TYR A 3 -4.44 2.00 16.22
C TYR A 3 -4.46 3.30 15.40
N LEU A 4 -3.82 3.28 14.24
CA LEU A 4 -3.71 4.46 13.37
C LEU A 4 -4.99 4.77 12.59
N GLY A 5 -5.96 3.88 12.58
CA GLY A 5 -7.30 4.17 12.07
C GLY A 5 -8.04 5.23 12.87
N ILE A 6 -7.59 5.53 14.09
CA ILE A 6 -8.11 6.62 14.92
C ILE A 6 -7.28 7.87 14.62
N PRO A 7 -7.90 8.96 14.09
CA PRO A 7 -7.14 10.15 13.63
C PRO A 7 -6.24 10.79 14.69
N GLN A 8 -6.69 10.80 15.95
CA GLN A 8 -5.89 11.36 17.04
C GLN A 8 -4.56 10.61 17.24
N ASN A 9 -4.57 9.30 17.06
CA ASN A 9 -3.36 8.50 17.16
C ASN A 9 -2.39 8.80 16.02
N THR A 10 -2.90 9.01 14.82
CA THR A 10 -2.10 9.44 13.66
C THR A 10 -1.43 10.79 13.93
N ILE A 11 -2.20 11.76 14.42
CA ILE A 11 -1.69 13.10 14.75
C ILE A 11 -0.61 13.00 15.83
N ALA A 12 -0.83 12.20 16.87
CA ALA A 12 0.14 12.01 17.95
C ALA A 12 1.47 11.44 17.44
N VAL A 13 1.42 10.45 16.58
CA VAL A 13 2.62 9.84 15.97
C VAL A 13 3.38 10.86 15.12
N LEU A 14 2.69 11.61 14.28
CA LEU A 14 3.32 12.63 13.44
C LEU A 14 3.98 13.72 14.27
N GLN A 15 3.34 14.16 15.37
CA GLN A 15 3.89 15.14 16.28
C GLN A 15 5.12 14.61 17.02
N LYS A 16 5.07 13.36 17.48
CA LYS A 16 6.18 12.71 18.18
C LYS A 16 7.46 12.69 17.35
N TYR A 17 7.35 12.46 16.05
CA TYR A 17 8.49 12.38 15.14
C TYR A 17 8.80 13.70 14.45
N HIS A 18 8.09 14.79 14.77
CA HIS A 18 8.22 16.10 14.13
C HIS A 18 8.18 15.97 12.60
N PHE A 19 7.33 15.08 12.09
CA PHE A 19 7.27 14.75 10.68
C PHE A 19 6.51 15.83 9.91
N ASN A 20 7.12 16.35 8.85
CA ASN A 20 6.50 17.29 7.94
C ASN A 20 5.98 16.57 6.70
N PHE A 21 4.79 16.96 6.25
CA PHE A 21 4.17 16.42 5.05
C PHE A 21 5.07 16.62 3.82
N GLN A 22 5.37 15.53 3.11
CA GLN A 22 6.21 15.54 1.91
C GLN A 22 5.35 15.43 0.65
N LYS A 23 4.94 16.58 0.10
CA LYS A 23 4.06 16.61 -1.08
C LYS A 23 4.66 15.89 -2.30
N LYS A 24 5.97 15.91 -2.46
CA LYS A 24 6.66 15.26 -3.58
C LYS A 24 6.47 13.74 -3.64
N PHE A 25 6.14 13.11 -2.52
CA PHE A 25 5.83 11.69 -2.45
C PHE A 25 4.32 11.42 -2.40
N GLY A 26 3.49 12.46 -2.49
CA GLY A 26 2.04 12.34 -2.44
C GLY A 26 1.51 11.84 -1.09
N GLN A 27 2.24 12.10 -0.01
CA GLN A 27 1.90 11.58 1.31
C GLN A 27 0.64 12.24 1.86
N ASN A 28 -0.30 11.40 2.30
CA ASN A 28 -1.47 11.79 3.07
C ASN A 28 -1.70 10.70 4.13
N PHE A 29 -1.49 11.05 5.39
CA PHE A 29 -1.49 10.08 6.48
C PHE A 29 -2.83 9.92 7.17
N LEU A 30 -3.76 10.85 6.94
CA LEU A 30 -5.11 10.77 7.49
C LEU A 30 -6.01 10.02 6.51
N ILE A 31 -6.40 8.81 6.86
CA ILE A 31 -7.30 8.00 6.06
C ILE A 31 -8.66 7.95 6.76
N ASP A 32 -9.73 8.28 6.03
CA ASP A 32 -11.08 8.13 6.52
C ASP A 32 -11.36 6.64 6.79
N THR A 33 -11.90 6.34 7.97
CA THR A 33 -12.18 4.96 8.40
C THR A 33 -13.09 4.23 7.42
N THR A 34 -14.07 4.93 6.84
CA THR A 34 -14.98 4.34 5.85
C THR A 34 -14.23 3.91 4.58
N VAL A 35 -13.31 4.76 4.12
CA VAL A 35 -12.45 4.45 2.95
C VAL A 35 -11.54 3.27 3.26
N LEU A 36 -10.93 3.28 4.44
CA LEU A 36 -10.07 2.20 4.89
C LEU A 36 -10.81 0.85 4.92
N ASP A 37 -12.02 0.83 5.49
CA ASP A 37 -12.85 -0.36 5.55
C ASP A 37 -13.20 -0.88 4.16
N ARG A 38 -13.48 0.02 3.20
CA ARG A 38 -13.76 -0.36 1.81
C ARG A 38 -12.55 -1.01 1.14
N ILE A 39 -11.37 -0.46 1.34
CA ILE A 39 -10.12 -1.00 0.78
C ILE A 39 -9.89 -2.41 1.34
N ILE A 40 -9.98 -2.55 2.64
CA ILE A 40 -9.75 -3.82 3.32
C ILE A 40 -10.79 -4.87 2.89
N SER A 41 -12.06 -4.49 2.79
CA SER A 41 -13.13 -5.37 2.32
C SER A 41 -12.92 -5.79 0.87
N SER A 42 -12.51 -4.86 0.00
CA SER A 42 -12.27 -5.14 -1.42
C SER A 42 -11.08 -6.07 -1.63
N ALA A 43 -10.09 -6.01 -0.78
CA ALA A 43 -8.91 -6.87 -0.88
C ALA A 43 -9.20 -8.32 -0.48
N GLU A 44 -10.23 -8.57 0.33
CA GLU A 44 -10.69 -9.91 0.75
C GLU A 44 -9.56 -10.81 1.25
N ASN A 45 -8.68 -10.26 2.09
CA ASN A 45 -7.50 -10.98 2.56
C ASN A 45 -7.84 -12.08 3.56
N THR A 46 -7.12 -13.20 3.44
CA THR A 46 -7.16 -14.32 4.38
C THR A 46 -5.76 -14.63 4.91
N LYS A 47 -5.66 -15.48 5.91
CA LYS A 47 -4.36 -15.87 6.50
C LYS A 47 -3.46 -16.67 5.53
N GLU A 48 -3.97 -17.07 4.39
CA GLU A 48 -3.19 -17.71 3.33
C GLU A 48 -2.56 -16.70 2.36
N ASP A 49 -2.98 -15.45 2.43
CA ASP A 49 -2.55 -14.43 1.49
C ASP A 49 -1.22 -13.78 1.90
N CYS A 50 -0.39 -13.53 0.90
CA CYS A 50 0.75 -12.62 0.98
C CYS A 50 0.35 -11.32 0.27
N VAL A 51 0.43 -10.21 0.97
CA VAL A 51 0.05 -8.90 0.44
C VAL A 51 1.29 -8.04 0.25
N LEU A 52 1.43 -7.47 -0.95
CA LEU A 52 2.38 -6.41 -1.21
C LEU A 52 1.66 -5.08 -1.07
N GLU A 53 2.02 -4.30 -0.07
CA GLU A 53 1.53 -2.94 0.11
C GLU A 53 2.55 -1.96 -0.44
N ILE A 54 2.09 -1.08 -1.32
CA ILE A 54 2.93 -0.05 -1.91
C ILE A 54 2.59 1.29 -1.27
N GLY A 55 3.59 1.92 -0.63
CA GLY A 55 3.41 3.19 0.05
C GLY A 55 2.66 3.09 1.38
N PRO A 56 3.18 2.35 2.36
CA PRO A 56 2.50 2.19 3.65
C PRO A 56 2.37 3.50 4.45
N GLY A 57 3.16 4.52 4.12
CA GLY A 57 3.18 5.76 4.87
C GLY A 57 3.63 5.52 6.31
N ILE A 58 2.76 5.82 7.27
CA ILE A 58 3.03 5.57 8.69
C ILE A 58 2.50 4.22 9.17
N GLY A 59 1.90 3.42 8.29
CA GLY A 59 1.47 2.06 8.61
C GLY A 59 -0.01 1.90 8.93
N THR A 60 -0.85 2.89 8.65
CA THR A 60 -2.29 2.83 8.99
C THR A 60 -2.98 1.62 8.35
N MET A 61 -2.90 1.51 7.03
CA MET A 61 -3.49 0.38 6.32
C MET A 61 -2.73 -0.92 6.61
N THR A 62 -1.41 -0.82 6.79
CA THR A 62 -0.56 -1.97 7.09
C THR A 62 -1.01 -2.71 8.34
N GLN A 63 -1.41 -2.00 9.40
CA GLN A 63 -1.94 -2.61 10.62
C GLN A 63 -3.16 -3.47 10.33
N TYR A 64 -4.11 -2.96 9.55
CA TYR A 64 -5.33 -3.69 9.16
C TYR A 64 -5.00 -4.90 8.28
N LEU A 65 -4.10 -4.74 7.31
CA LEU A 65 -3.67 -5.84 6.45
C LEU A 65 -2.98 -6.94 7.24
N ALA A 66 -2.11 -6.57 8.18
CA ALA A 66 -1.37 -7.52 9.01
C ALA A 66 -2.29 -8.38 9.88
N GLU A 67 -3.41 -7.83 10.32
CA GLU A 67 -4.39 -8.57 11.13
C GLU A 67 -5.14 -9.61 10.30
N ARG A 68 -5.28 -9.42 9.00
CA ARG A 68 -6.11 -10.26 8.13
C ARG A 68 -5.30 -11.18 7.24
N ALA A 69 -4.15 -10.74 6.75
CA ALA A 69 -3.30 -11.51 5.84
C ALA A 69 -2.34 -12.42 6.60
N GLY A 70 -1.81 -13.42 5.92
CA GLY A 70 -0.76 -14.27 6.47
C GLY A 70 0.57 -13.53 6.58
N SER A 71 0.89 -12.72 5.58
CA SER A 71 2.09 -11.88 5.57
C SER A 71 1.85 -10.60 4.76
N VAL A 72 2.56 -9.55 5.14
CA VAL A 72 2.54 -8.27 4.45
C VAL A 72 3.97 -7.84 4.16
N VAL A 73 4.24 -7.50 2.91
CA VAL A 73 5.50 -6.87 2.51
C VAL A 73 5.17 -5.44 2.08
N ALA A 74 5.69 -4.46 2.81
CA ALA A 74 5.41 -3.05 2.57
C ALA A 74 6.64 -2.37 1.99
N VAL A 75 6.49 -1.71 0.85
CA VAL A 75 7.57 -1.00 0.16
C VAL A 75 7.36 0.49 0.30
N GLU A 76 8.28 1.17 0.99
CA GLU A 76 8.22 2.60 1.27
C GLU A 76 9.44 3.31 0.69
N ILE A 77 9.21 4.33 -0.13
CA ILE A 77 10.28 5.11 -0.75
C ILE A 77 10.88 6.15 0.20
N ASP A 78 10.08 6.68 1.13
CA ASP A 78 10.53 7.75 2.05
C ASP A 78 11.25 7.17 3.26
N LYS A 79 12.57 7.31 3.25
CA LYS A 79 13.42 6.85 4.34
C LYS A 79 13.06 7.46 5.70
N ALA A 80 12.51 8.67 5.72
CA ALA A 80 12.13 9.35 6.96
C ALA A 80 10.98 8.65 7.68
N LEU A 81 10.20 7.82 6.98
CA LEU A 81 9.10 7.07 7.56
C LEU A 81 9.52 5.76 8.24
N LEU A 82 10.73 5.27 7.99
CA LEU A 82 11.17 3.99 8.54
C LEU A 82 11.14 3.91 10.07
N PRO A 83 11.64 4.92 10.82
CA PRO A 83 11.53 4.88 12.28
C PRO A 83 10.08 4.85 12.78
N ILE A 84 9.20 5.54 12.07
CA ILE A 84 7.76 5.56 12.40
C ILE A 84 7.16 4.17 12.15
N LEU A 85 7.45 3.55 11.01
CA LEU A 85 6.96 2.22 10.69
C LEU A 85 7.47 1.17 11.67
N GLU A 86 8.71 1.29 12.10
CA GLU A 86 9.28 0.40 13.12
C GLU A 86 8.46 0.44 14.41
N GLU A 87 8.04 1.63 14.84
CA GLU A 87 7.20 1.79 16.04
C GLU A 87 5.76 1.33 15.80
N THR A 88 5.14 1.78 14.70
CA THR A 88 3.70 1.52 14.47
C THR A 88 3.40 0.06 14.15
N LEU A 89 4.39 -0.69 13.67
CA LEU A 89 4.24 -2.08 13.28
C LEU A 89 4.93 -3.06 14.23
N GLN A 90 5.45 -2.59 15.36
CA GLN A 90 6.22 -3.41 16.29
C GLN A 90 5.45 -4.61 16.85
N ASP A 91 4.12 -4.52 16.95
CA ASP A 91 3.29 -5.59 17.50
C ASP A 91 2.89 -6.65 16.45
N TYR A 92 3.34 -6.48 15.20
CA TYR A 92 3.02 -7.39 14.09
C TYR A 92 4.28 -8.12 13.64
N ASP A 93 4.29 -9.45 13.80
CA ASP A 93 5.43 -10.28 13.42
C ASP A 93 5.40 -10.74 11.96
N ASN A 94 4.30 -10.46 11.26
CA ASN A 94 4.09 -10.89 9.88
C ASN A 94 4.29 -9.78 8.84
N VAL A 95 4.91 -8.67 9.22
CA VAL A 95 5.17 -7.53 8.34
C VAL A 95 6.65 -7.38 8.07
N THR A 96 7.02 -7.25 6.80
CA THR A 96 8.37 -6.89 6.36
C THR A 96 8.31 -5.54 5.66
N VAL A 97 9.13 -4.58 6.09
CA VAL A 97 9.22 -3.25 5.47
C VAL A 97 10.50 -3.18 4.63
N ILE A 98 10.34 -2.75 3.38
CA ILE A 98 11.45 -2.55 2.45
C ILE A 98 11.52 -1.07 2.09
N ASN A 99 12.68 -0.44 2.28
CA ASN A 99 12.90 0.94 1.86
C ASN A 99 13.48 0.95 0.45
N ASP A 100 12.63 1.15 -0.52
CA ASP A 100 13.03 1.24 -1.92
C ASP A 100 11.94 1.92 -2.75
N ASP A 101 12.29 2.26 -4.00
CA ASP A 101 11.34 2.68 -5.00
C ASP A 101 10.72 1.43 -5.63
N ILE A 102 9.41 1.31 -5.57
CA ILE A 102 8.69 0.13 -6.10
C ILE A 102 9.00 -0.11 -7.59
N LEU A 103 9.26 0.95 -8.36
CA LEU A 103 9.61 0.83 -9.78
C LEU A 103 10.98 0.20 -10.00
N LYS A 104 11.82 0.12 -8.96
CA LYS A 104 13.16 -0.48 -9.00
C LYS A 104 13.21 -1.84 -8.31
N VAL A 105 12.15 -2.24 -7.61
CA VAL A 105 12.10 -3.52 -6.92
C VAL A 105 11.85 -4.64 -7.92
N ASP A 106 12.63 -5.72 -7.82
CA ASP A 106 12.35 -6.96 -8.55
C ASP A 106 11.22 -7.70 -7.82
N ILE A 107 9.99 -7.43 -8.23
CA ILE A 107 8.80 -7.96 -7.57
C ILE A 107 8.69 -9.47 -7.76
N ASN A 108 9.10 -10.02 -8.91
CA ASN A 108 9.10 -11.47 -9.14
C ASN A 108 10.01 -12.18 -8.14
N ARG A 109 11.19 -11.63 -7.88
CA ARG A 109 12.10 -12.15 -6.87
C ARG A 109 11.50 -12.08 -5.47
N LEU A 110 10.83 -10.96 -5.16
CA LEU A 110 10.14 -10.77 -3.89
C LEU A 110 9.02 -11.81 -3.70
N VAL A 111 8.23 -12.07 -4.74
CA VAL A 111 7.19 -13.10 -4.72
C VAL A 111 7.79 -14.48 -4.46
N GLU A 112 8.91 -14.79 -5.11
CA GLU A 112 9.61 -16.07 -4.91
C GLU A 112 10.11 -16.21 -3.46
N GLU A 113 10.77 -15.19 -2.95
CA GLU A 113 11.36 -15.22 -1.61
C GLU A 113 10.30 -15.20 -0.49
N LYS A 114 9.21 -14.46 -0.68
CA LYS A 114 8.20 -14.23 0.37
C LYS A 114 6.97 -15.11 0.25
N ASN A 115 6.69 -15.64 -0.92
CA ASN A 115 5.47 -16.44 -1.15
C ASN A 115 5.70 -17.70 -1.98
N GLY A 116 6.95 -18.11 -2.15
CA GLY A 116 7.28 -19.32 -2.89
C GLY A 116 6.81 -19.31 -4.34
N GLY A 117 6.78 -18.15 -4.98
CA GLY A 117 6.33 -18.00 -6.36
C GLY A 117 4.82 -18.04 -6.56
N ARG A 118 4.04 -18.19 -5.49
CA ARG A 118 2.58 -18.21 -5.57
C ARG A 118 2.02 -16.79 -5.77
N PRO A 119 0.85 -16.65 -6.43
CA PRO A 119 0.25 -15.33 -6.64
C PRO A 119 0.05 -14.54 -5.36
N ILE A 120 0.31 -13.24 -5.44
CA ILE A 120 0.15 -12.29 -4.34
C ILE A 120 -1.00 -11.33 -4.60
N LYS A 121 -1.46 -10.68 -3.53
CA LYS A 121 -2.37 -9.53 -3.63
C LYS A 121 -1.55 -8.24 -3.49
N VAL A 122 -1.91 -7.24 -4.27
CA VAL A 122 -1.28 -5.91 -4.21
C VAL A 122 -2.31 -4.91 -3.70
N VAL A 123 -1.92 -4.11 -2.73
CA VAL A 123 -2.75 -3.03 -2.18
C VAL A 123 -1.94 -1.75 -2.24
N ALA A 124 -2.50 -0.69 -2.80
CA ALA A 124 -1.81 0.58 -2.92
C ALA A 124 -2.76 1.75 -2.70
N ASN A 125 -2.30 2.73 -1.91
CA ASN A 125 -2.95 4.02 -1.73
C ASN A 125 -1.96 5.10 -2.12
N LEU A 126 -1.88 5.41 -3.41
CA LEU A 126 -0.88 6.28 -4.00
C LEU A 126 -1.52 7.39 -4.84
N PRO A 127 -0.79 8.49 -5.09
CA PRO A 127 -1.20 9.47 -6.07
C PRO A 127 -1.39 8.82 -7.44
N TYR A 128 -2.37 9.30 -8.21
CA TYR A 128 -2.75 8.69 -9.49
C TYR A 128 -1.60 8.66 -10.50
N TYR A 129 -0.72 9.67 -10.50
CA TYR A 129 0.38 9.76 -11.46
C TYR A 129 1.44 8.66 -11.29
N ILE A 130 1.50 8.03 -10.12
CA ILE A 130 2.41 6.90 -9.83
C ILE A 130 1.71 5.56 -10.07
N THR A 131 0.40 5.52 -9.86
CA THR A 131 -0.39 4.28 -9.92
C THR A 131 -0.30 3.60 -11.29
N THR A 132 -0.47 4.36 -12.37
CA THR A 132 -0.42 3.80 -13.73
C THR A 132 0.91 3.14 -14.05
N PRO A 133 2.08 3.80 -13.86
CA PRO A 133 3.37 3.14 -14.09
C PRO A 133 3.56 1.86 -13.27
N ILE A 134 3.09 1.84 -12.04
CA ILE A 134 3.21 0.68 -11.16
C ILE A 134 2.37 -0.49 -11.69
N ILE A 135 1.10 -0.24 -12.04
CA ILE A 135 0.22 -1.27 -12.59
C ILE A 135 0.80 -1.83 -13.89
N MET A 136 1.23 -0.96 -14.79
CA MET A 136 1.84 -1.36 -16.05
C MET A 136 3.10 -2.19 -15.82
N GLY A 137 3.95 -1.79 -14.89
CA GLY A 137 5.14 -2.54 -14.52
C GLY A 137 4.83 -3.94 -14.01
N LEU A 138 3.77 -4.09 -13.20
CA LEU A 138 3.33 -5.38 -12.70
C LEU A 138 2.91 -6.32 -13.84
N PHE A 139 2.14 -5.80 -14.80
CA PHE A 139 1.70 -6.59 -15.95
C PHE A 139 2.84 -6.91 -16.92
N GLU A 140 3.69 -5.95 -17.24
CA GLU A 140 4.84 -6.15 -18.14
C GLU A 140 5.82 -7.16 -17.57
N SER A 141 6.05 -7.15 -16.26
CA SER A 141 6.93 -8.10 -15.57
C SER A 141 6.28 -9.46 -15.32
N ARG A 142 5.01 -9.62 -15.68
CA ARG A 142 4.25 -10.87 -15.49
C ARG A 142 4.28 -11.38 -14.06
N VAL A 143 4.13 -10.45 -13.10
CA VAL A 143 4.05 -10.80 -11.67
C VAL A 143 2.82 -11.65 -11.43
N PRO A 144 2.94 -12.79 -10.72
CA PRO A 144 1.76 -13.59 -10.39
C PRO A 144 0.88 -12.85 -9.38
N LEU A 145 -0.32 -12.48 -9.81
CA LEU A 145 -1.24 -11.65 -9.03
C LEU A 145 -2.57 -12.35 -8.83
N LYS A 146 -3.08 -12.35 -7.59
CA LYS A 146 -4.48 -12.70 -7.29
C LYS A 146 -5.39 -11.50 -7.52
N SER A 147 -4.97 -10.33 -7.05
CA SER A 147 -5.75 -9.10 -7.17
C SER A 147 -4.85 -7.88 -7.00
N ILE A 148 -5.33 -6.76 -7.50
CA ILE A 148 -4.77 -5.43 -7.23
C ILE A 148 -5.90 -4.57 -6.71
N THR A 149 -5.73 -4.02 -5.51
CA THR A 149 -6.67 -3.07 -4.91
C THR A 149 -5.98 -1.72 -4.81
N ILE A 150 -6.53 -0.73 -5.48
CA ILE A 150 -5.99 0.63 -5.48
C ILE A 150 -7.08 1.63 -5.10
N MET A 151 -6.66 2.70 -4.43
CA MET A 151 -7.51 3.86 -4.24
C MET A 151 -7.11 4.92 -5.26
N VAL A 152 -8.09 5.38 -6.03
CA VAL A 152 -7.89 6.41 -7.05
C VAL A 152 -8.91 7.52 -6.87
N GLN A 153 -8.57 8.72 -7.35
CA GLN A 153 -9.54 9.80 -7.39
C GLN A 153 -10.69 9.45 -8.34
N LYS A 154 -11.89 9.99 -8.06
CA LYS A 154 -13.09 9.69 -8.84
C LYS A 154 -12.89 9.95 -10.33
N GLU A 155 -12.26 11.07 -10.68
CA GLU A 155 -12.00 11.42 -12.08
C GLU A 155 -11.14 10.36 -12.80
N VAL A 156 -10.16 9.81 -12.11
CA VAL A 156 -9.31 8.75 -12.65
C VAL A 156 -10.10 7.46 -12.82
N ALA A 157 -10.91 7.10 -11.82
CA ALA A 157 -11.77 5.92 -11.90
C ALA A 157 -12.75 6.03 -13.07
N ASP A 158 -13.36 7.20 -13.27
CA ASP A 158 -14.27 7.44 -14.39
C ASP A 158 -13.57 7.22 -15.74
N ARG A 159 -12.32 7.69 -15.88
CA ARG A 159 -11.53 7.47 -17.11
C ARG A 159 -11.21 5.99 -17.34
N MET A 160 -10.91 5.25 -16.29
CA MET A 160 -10.60 3.83 -16.39
C MET A 160 -11.80 2.99 -16.85
N GLN A 161 -13.02 3.51 -16.69
CA GLN A 161 -14.25 2.83 -17.06
C GLN A 161 -14.74 3.14 -18.48
N VAL A 162 -14.13 4.14 -19.18
CA VAL A 162 -14.57 4.49 -20.53
C VAL A 162 -14.04 3.48 -21.56
N GLY A 163 -14.84 3.27 -22.60
CA GLY A 163 -14.51 2.37 -23.69
C GLY A 163 -13.78 3.05 -24.85
N PRO A 164 -13.40 2.28 -25.86
CA PRO A 164 -12.76 2.80 -27.07
C PRO A 164 -13.63 3.81 -27.80
N GLY A 165 -13.00 4.78 -28.45
CA GLY A 165 -13.70 5.78 -29.24
C GLY A 165 -14.02 7.06 -28.50
N THR A 166 -13.68 7.16 -27.22
CA THR A 166 -13.78 8.41 -26.46
C THR A 166 -12.41 9.06 -26.32
N LYS A 167 -12.39 10.37 -26.04
CA LYS A 167 -11.12 11.09 -25.82
C LYS A 167 -10.37 10.64 -24.56
N ASP A 168 -11.04 10.01 -23.62
CA ASP A 168 -10.48 9.59 -22.34
C ASP A 168 -10.02 8.13 -22.33
N TYR A 169 -10.27 7.44 -23.44
CA TYR A 169 -9.88 6.01 -23.56
C TYR A 169 -8.40 5.78 -23.83
#